data_916c10b1f73c8e6c6b81e689dee608b0
#
_entry.id   916c10b1f73c8e6c6b81e689dee608b0
#
_cell.length_a   1.000
_cell.length_b   1.000
_cell.length_c   1.000
_cell.angle_alpha   90.00
_cell.angle_beta   90.00
_cell.angle_gamma   90.00
#
_symmetry.space_group_name_H-M   'P 1'
#
loop_
_entity.id
_entity.type
_entity.pdbx_description
1 polymer ?
#
loop_
_entity_poly.entity_id
_entity_poly.type
_entity_poly.pdbx_seq_one_letter_code
_entity_poly.pdbx_strand_id
1 'polypeptide(L)'
;MARRKSYIPLNVFLNGRLVGRLNRSSTGAIDFRYDRSWLDWGATFPVSLSLPLREDRYAGAPVFAVFDNLLPDGEGIRKHIAECTGAEGTDTFSLLTALGHDCAGALQFLAEGAKPGPAGGTEAREISTAEIAHIIRNLGRAPLGVGEDEAFRISIAGAQEKTALLQREGRWHKPIGTTATTHIIKPQIGQLPNGIDLSCSVENEYLCLKLVSAMGVPVAQAEMADFEDKRALIVTRFDRLWTADGRLIRLPQEDCCQALSVPSTRKYQPEGGPGMVQILELLRGSDTPDTDIAAFIRANIIFWLLGATDGHAKNFSVFLTPCGFHMTPLYDVLSAQPSLDAGQIQRKQFKLAMAVGTSNHYLVHQILPRHFIQTAKKAGVSRNAVETAVDDLKATVSGKVTDVINGLPKAFPPAVSESIHKGILQRLARLEIVDEE
;
A
#
# COMPACT_ATOMS: atom_id res chain seq x y z
N MET A 1 11.28 17.49 -41.97
CA MET A 1 10.31 17.11 -40.91
C MET A 1 10.96 16.09 -39.99
N ALA A 2 11.16 16.37 -38.72
CA ALA A 2 11.68 15.39 -37.77
C ALA A 2 10.69 14.21 -37.65
N ARG A 3 11.20 12.98 -37.82
CA ARG A 3 10.42 11.75 -37.70
C ARG A 3 9.85 11.69 -36.29
N ARG A 4 8.52 11.71 -36.10
CA ARG A 4 7.88 11.59 -34.78
C ARG A 4 8.35 10.28 -34.15
N LYS A 5 8.88 10.34 -32.92
CA LYS A 5 9.31 9.17 -32.16
C LYS A 5 8.07 8.29 -31.93
N SER A 6 8.11 7.04 -32.38
CA SER A 6 7.08 6.03 -32.11
C SER A 6 7.58 5.16 -30.97
N TYR A 7 6.79 4.96 -29.95
CA TYR A 7 7.11 4.06 -28.83
C TYR A 7 6.45 2.71 -29.08
N ILE A 8 7.14 1.65 -28.69
CA ILE A 8 6.58 0.28 -28.73
C ILE A 8 5.56 0.20 -27.59
N PRO A 9 4.32 -0.23 -27.86
CA PRO A 9 3.31 -0.41 -26.83
C PRO A 9 3.73 -1.40 -25.76
N LEU A 10 3.23 -1.21 -24.52
CA LEU A 10 3.31 -2.21 -23.47
C LEU A 10 2.04 -3.05 -23.45
N ASN A 11 2.19 -4.35 -23.61
CA ASN A 11 1.12 -5.28 -23.35
C ASN A 11 0.93 -5.41 -21.83
N VAL A 12 -0.31 -5.26 -21.38
CA VAL A 12 -0.71 -5.41 -19.98
C VAL A 12 -1.29 -6.80 -19.79
N PHE A 13 -0.65 -7.59 -18.94
CA PHE A 13 -1.08 -8.96 -18.65
C PHE A 13 -1.58 -9.08 -17.20
N LEU A 14 -2.40 -10.10 -16.97
CA LEU A 14 -2.86 -10.57 -15.69
C LEU A 14 -2.84 -12.10 -15.68
N ASN A 15 -1.96 -12.70 -14.86
CA ASN A 15 -1.78 -14.14 -14.79
C ASN A 15 -1.68 -14.82 -16.16
N GLY A 16 -0.87 -14.25 -17.06
CA GLY A 16 -0.64 -14.79 -18.38
C GLY A 16 -1.67 -14.42 -19.46
N ARG A 17 -2.81 -13.81 -19.09
CA ARG A 17 -3.84 -13.35 -20.03
C ARG A 17 -3.62 -11.89 -20.41
N LEU A 18 -3.70 -11.59 -21.69
CA LEU A 18 -3.63 -10.21 -22.20
C LEU A 18 -4.90 -9.45 -21.80
N VAL A 19 -4.72 -8.35 -21.07
CA VAL A 19 -5.79 -7.47 -20.59
C VAL A 19 -6.00 -6.29 -21.53
N GLY A 20 -4.90 -5.73 -22.03
CA GLY A 20 -4.94 -4.54 -22.87
C GLY A 20 -3.55 -4.05 -23.22
N ARG A 21 -3.51 -2.82 -23.76
CA ARG A 21 -2.27 -2.16 -24.17
C ARG A 21 -2.18 -0.76 -23.61
N LEU A 22 -1.02 -0.45 -23.05
CA LEU A 22 -0.63 0.90 -22.66
C LEU A 22 0.26 1.48 -23.75
N ASN A 23 -0.17 2.61 -24.31
CA ASN A 23 0.54 3.30 -25.37
C ASN A 23 1.10 4.62 -24.86
N ARG A 24 2.19 5.10 -25.51
CA ARG A 24 2.76 6.42 -25.32
C ARG A 24 2.80 7.17 -26.63
N SER A 25 2.23 8.35 -26.65
CA SER A 25 2.28 9.23 -27.81
C SER A 25 3.64 9.92 -27.93
N SER A 26 3.92 10.52 -29.10
CA SER A 26 5.12 11.35 -29.31
C SER A 26 5.18 12.59 -28.41
N THR A 27 4.08 12.99 -27.77
CA THR A 27 4.00 14.10 -26.81
C THR A 27 4.24 13.63 -25.37
N GLY A 28 4.42 12.31 -25.14
CA GLY A 28 4.56 11.72 -23.81
C GLY A 28 3.25 11.33 -23.13
N ALA A 29 2.11 11.71 -23.67
CA ALA A 29 0.81 11.31 -23.13
C ALA A 29 0.60 9.80 -23.26
N ILE A 30 0.04 9.19 -22.20
CA ILE A 30 -0.28 7.76 -22.20
C ILE A 30 -1.78 7.54 -22.40
N ASP A 31 -2.11 6.44 -23.08
CA ASP A 31 -3.48 5.95 -23.20
C ASP A 31 -3.51 4.43 -22.98
N PHE A 32 -4.66 3.93 -22.53
CA PHE A 32 -4.90 2.52 -22.32
C PHE A 32 -6.13 2.05 -23.08
N ARG A 33 -6.03 0.86 -23.67
CA ARG A 33 -7.16 0.19 -24.32
C ARG A 33 -7.22 -1.26 -23.91
N TYR A 34 -8.41 -1.72 -23.53
CA TYR A 34 -8.66 -3.13 -23.28
C TYR A 34 -8.52 -3.96 -24.57
N ASP A 35 -7.97 -5.17 -24.43
CA ASP A 35 -7.95 -6.14 -25.52
C ASP A 35 -9.34 -6.78 -25.69
N ARG A 36 -9.69 -7.07 -26.93
CA ARG A 36 -10.97 -7.68 -27.25
C ARG A 36 -11.14 -9.03 -26.57
N SER A 37 -10.08 -9.84 -26.52
CA SER A 37 -10.10 -11.15 -25.86
C SER A 37 -10.32 -11.07 -24.34
N TRP A 38 -9.97 -9.93 -23.72
CA TRP A 38 -10.29 -9.65 -22.32
C TRP A 38 -11.77 -9.27 -22.14
N LEU A 39 -12.27 -8.37 -23.00
CA LEU A 39 -13.65 -7.90 -22.94
C LEU A 39 -14.66 -9.04 -23.20
N ASP A 40 -14.33 -9.96 -24.09
CA ASP A 40 -15.18 -11.11 -24.45
C ASP A 40 -15.07 -12.29 -23.45
N TRP A 41 -14.19 -12.18 -22.44
CA TRP A 41 -14.02 -13.24 -21.46
C TRP A 41 -15.10 -13.18 -20.37
N GLY A 42 -15.78 -14.31 -20.13
CA GLY A 42 -16.92 -14.38 -19.19
C GLY A 42 -16.61 -14.07 -17.72
N ALA A 43 -15.33 -14.05 -17.32
CA ALA A 43 -14.89 -13.64 -15.98
C ALA A 43 -14.07 -12.33 -16.01
N THR A 44 -14.34 -11.48 -16.99
CA THR A 44 -13.69 -10.17 -17.14
C THR A 44 -14.06 -9.21 -16.01
N PHE A 45 -13.12 -8.34 -15.66
CA PHE A 45 -13.30 -7.24 -14.71
C PHE A 45 -12.37 -6.09 -15.08
N PRO A 46 -12.64 -4.86 -14.60
CA PRO A 46 -11.81 -3.71 -14.92
C PRO A 46 -10.43 -3.81 -14.24
N VAL A 47 -9.38 -3.26 -14.87
CA VAL A 47 -8.04 -3.13 -14.25
C VAL A 47 -8.02 -2.11 -13.10
N SER A 48 -9.02 -1.25 -13.07
CA SER A 48 -9.27 -0.25 -12.02
C SER A 48 -10.74 0.16 -12.06
N LEU A 49 -11.31 0.50 -10.92
CA LEU A 49 -12.67 1.06 -10.82
C LEU A 49 -12.80 2.38 -11.60
N SER A 50 -11.70 3.11 -11.77
CA SER A 50 -11.65 4.34 -12.57
C SER A 50 -11.48 4.10 -14.08
N LEU A 51 -11.28 2.85 -14.51
CA LEU A 51 -11.20 2.42 -15.90
C LEU A 51 -12.19 1.28 -16.20
N PRO A 52 -13.52 1.50 -16.12
CA PRO A 52 -14.55 0.49 -16.38
C PRO A 52 -14.36 -0.22 -17.73
N LEU A 53 -14.88 -1.41 -17.91
CA LEU A 53 -14.77 -2.15 -19.18
C LEU A 53 -15.45 -1.40 -20.33
N ARG A 54 -14.71 -1.16 -21.42
CA ARG A 54 -15.20 -0.57 -22.68
C ARG A 54 -14.25 -0.83 -23.83
N GLU A 55 -14.76 -0.75 -25.06
CA GLU A 55 -13.94 -0.91 -26.29
C GLU A 55 -13.11 0.33 -26.62
N ASP A 56 -13.62 1.53 -26.27
CA ASP A 56 -12.93 2.77 -26.49
C ASP A 56 -11.69 2.92 -25.61
N ARG A 57 -10.68 3.60 -26.13
CA ARG A 57 -9.46 3.89 -25.37
C ARG A 57 -9.74 4.86 -24.21
N TYR A 58 -8.99 4.68 -23.13
CA TYR A 58 -8.86 5.64 -22.06
C TYR A 58 -7.66 6.55 -22.28
N ALA A 59 -7.77 7.81 -21.92
CA ALA A 59 -6.68 8.78 -22.02
C ALA A 59 -6.78 9.83 -20.88
N GLY A 60 -5.68 10.52 -20.62
CA GLY A 60 -5.63 11.61 -19.66
C GLY A 60 -5.49 11.15 -18.20
N ALA A 61 -6.06 11.94 -17.28
CA ALA A 61 -5.83 11.82 -15.84
C ALA A 61 -6.15 10.43 -15.25
N PRO A 62 -7.25 9.73 -15.61
CA PRO A 62 -7.54 8.41 -15.06
C PRO A 62 -6.45 7.38 -15.41
N VAL A 63 -5.97 7.36 -16.66
CA VAL A 63 -4.92 6.44 -17.09
C VAL A 63 -3.62 6.72 -16.35
N PHE A 64 -3.26 7.99 -16.25
CA PHE A 64 -2.07 8.41 -15.51
C PHE A 64 -2.19 7.98 -14.04
N ALA A 65 -3.30 8.29 -13.37
CA ALA A 65 -3.50 7.97 -11.97
C ALA A 65 -3.40 6.46 -11.69
N VAL A 66 -4.02 5.62 -12.53
CA VAL A 66 -3.98 4.15 -12.34
C VAL A 66 -2.56 3.61 -12.44
N PHE A 67 -1.85 3.95 -13.50
CA PHE A 67 -0.55 3.34 -13.78
C PHE A 67 0.61 4.00 -13.04
N ASP A 68 0.54 5.30 -12.73
CA ASP A 68 1.54 6.02 -11.95
C ASP A 68 1.60 5.55 -10.49
N ASN A 69 0.44 5.22 -9.90
CA ASN A 69 0.36 4.73 -8.53
C ASN A 69 0.98 3.33 -8.31
N LEU A 70 1.29 2.59 -9.38
CA LEU A 70 2.03 1.32 -9.29
C LEU A 70 3.53 1.52 -9.05
N LEU A 71 4.04 2.73 -9.26
CA LEU A 71 5.46 3.06 -9.19
C LEU A 71 5.86 3.60 -7.80
N PRO A 72 7.15 3.52 -7.44
CA PRO A 72 7.67 4.20 -6.27
C PRO A 72 7.36 5.71 -6.27
N ASP A 73 7.09 6.24 -5.08
CA ASP A 73 6.84 7.66 -4.89
C ASP A 73 8.19 8.42 -4.85
N GLY A 74 8.16 9.68 -5.25
CA GLY A 74 9.30 10.59 -5.18
C GLY A 74 10.19 10.61 -6.43
N GLU A 75 10.44 11.82 -6.91
CA GLU A 75 11.22 12.07 -8.13
C GLU A 75 12.66 11.56 -8.03
N GLY A 76 13.30 11.72 -6.86
CA GLY A 76 14.67 11.27 -6.61
C GLY A 76 14.82 9.76 -6.75
N ILE A 77 13.89 8.98 -6.19
CA ILE A 77 13.87 7.51 -6.29
C ILE A 77 13.66 7.09 -7.73
N ARG A 78 12.70 7.71 -8.44
CA ARG A 78 12.42 7.42 -9.86
C ARG A 78 13.61 7.70 -10.75
N LYS A 79 14.31 8.81 -10.53
CA LYS A 79 15.53 9.15 -11.26
C LYS A 79 16.61 8.08 -11.05
N HIS A 80 16.84 7.71 -9.81
CA HIS A 80 17.85 6.69 -9.48
C HIS A 80 17.49 5.31 -10.06
N ILE A 81 16.21 4.92 -10.03
CA ILE A 81 15.73 3.71 -10.70
C ILE A 81 16.00 3.78 -12.22
N ALA A 82 15.69 4.90 -12.86
CA ALA A 82 15.93 5.05 -14.30
C ALA A 82 17.42 4.90 -14.65
N GLU A 83 18.31 5.46 -13.83
CA GLU A 83 19.76 5.30 -13.97
C GLU A 83 20.21 3.84 -13.81
N CYS A 84 19.72 3.14 -12.76
CA CYS A 84 20.08 1.74 -12.49
C CYS A 84 19.53 0.74 -13.52
N THR A 85 18.38 1.04 -14.14
CA THR A 85 17.69 0.10 -15.05
C THR A 85 17.90 0.45 -16.52
N GLY A 86 18.53 1.58 -16.84
CA GLY A 86 18.63 2.08 -18.20
C GLY A 86 17.29 2.52 -18.81
N ALA A 87 16.29 2.88 -17.98
CA ALA A 87 15.01 3.37 -18.48
C ALA A 87 15.20 4.68 -19.27
N GLU A 88 14.41 4.88 -20.33
CA GLU A 88 14.50 6.08 -21.17
C GLU A 88 14.19 7.40 -20.44
N GLY A 89 13.50 7.34 -19.29
CA GLY A 89 13.11 8.48 -18.49
C GLY A 89 12.45 8.08 -17.17
N THR A 90 12.01 9.07 -16.41
CA THR A 90 11.36 8.92 -15.09
C THR A 90 9.83 8.92 -15.19
N ASP A 91 9.29 9.04 -16.40
CA ASP A 91 7.85 9.02 -16.63
C ASP A 91 7.26 7.63 -16.43
N THR A 92 5.96 7.58 -16.21
CA THR A 92 5.21 6.36 -15.89
C THR A 92 5.43 5.24 -16.91
N PHE A 93 5.40 5.56 -18.21
CA PHE A 93 5.58 4.56 -19.27
C PHE A 93 7.00 3.98 -19.26
N SER A 94 8.02 4.85 -19.18
CA SER A 94 9.44 4.43 -19.18
C SER A 94 9.78 3.55 -17.98
N LEU A 95 9.26 3.91 -16.79
CA LEU A 95 9.51 3.12 -15.58
C LEU A 95 8.74 1.80 -15.58
N LEU A 96 7.49 1.76 -16.06
CA LEU A 96 6.75 0.49 -16.20
C LEU A 96 7.38 -0.43 -17.24
N THR A 97 7.99 0.13 -18.31
CA THR A 97 8.78 -0.67 -19.24
C THR A 97 9.96 -1.36 -18.55
N ALA A 98 10.60 -0.67 -17.61
CA ALA A 98 11.78 -1.18 -16.91
C ALA A 98 11.47 -2.07 -15.71
N LEU A 99 10.38 -1.81 -14.97
CA LEU A 99 10.07 -2.44 -13.69
C LEU A 99 8.82 -3.31 -13.68
N GLY A 100 7.92 -3.13 -14.64
CA GLY A 100 6.55 -3.59 -14.58
C GLY A 100 6.32 -5.10 -14.65
N HIS A 101 7.33 -5.93 -14.48
CA HIS A 101 7.20 -7.39 -14.52
C HIS A 101 6.46 -7.95 -13.30
N ASP A 102 6.59 -7.32 -12.12
CA ASP A 102 5.87 -7.68 -10.90
C ASP A 102 5.48 -6.43 -10.12
N CYS A 103 4.24 -5.99 -10.28
CA CYS A 103 3.69 -4.82 -9.61
C CYS A 103 2.89 -5.21 -8.35
N ALA A 104 2.46 -4.21 -7.57
CA ALA A 104 1.38 -4.37 -6.62
C ALA A 104 0.11 -4.80 -7.36
N GLY A 105 -0.65 -5.73 -6.78
CA GLY A 105 -1.76 -6.37 -7.47
C GLY A 105 -1.31 -7.36 -8.53
N ALA A 106 -2.04 -7.43 -9.64
CA ALA A 106 -1.87 -8.51 -10.61
C ALA A 106 -1.34 -8.06 -11.98
N LEU A 107 -1.18 -6.78 -12.21
CA LEU A 107 -0.77 -6.26 -13.52
C LEU A 107 0.72 -6.50 -13.78
N GLN A 108 1.02 -6.88 -15.02
CA GLN A 108 2.36 -7.06 -15.55
C GLN A 108 2.48 -6.31 -16.89
N PHE A 109 3.57 -5.59 -17.08
CA PHE A 109 3.83 -4.79 -18.28
C PHE A 109 5.01 -5.38 -19.05
N LEU A 110 4.78 -5.76 -20.28
CA LEU A 110 5.78 -6.36 -21.14
C LEU A 110 5.79 -5.66 -22.51
N ALA A 111 6.98 -5.47 -23.06
CA ALA A 111 7.11 -4.93 -24.42
C ALA A 111 6.34 -5.79 -25.44
N GLU A 112 5.86 -5.18 -26.51
CA GLU A 112 5.20 -5.91 -27.59
C GLU A 112 6.11 -7.03 -28.14
N GLY A 113 5.55 -8.24 -28.26
CA GLY A 113 6.31 -9.43 -28.66
C GLY A 113 6.93 -10.22 -27.52
N ALA A 114 7.11 -9.62 -26.33
CA ALA A 114 7.49 -10.39 -25.14
C ALA A 114 6.28 -11.18 -24.61
N LYS A 115 6.54 -12.41 -24.18
CA LYS A 115 5.51 -13.30 -23.63
C LYS A 115 5.63 -13.32 -22.10
N PRO A 116 4.52 -13.26 -21.37
CA PRO A 116 4.54 -13.61 -19.95
C PRO A 116 4.98 -15.07 -19.83
N GLY A 117 5.69 -15.40 -18.76
CA GLY A 117 5.93 -16.80 -18.39
C GLY A 117 4.61 -17.56 -18.16
N PRO A 118 4.66 -18.86 -17.89
CA PRO A 118 3.48 -19.63 -17.51
C PRO A 118 2.73 -18.95 -16.36
N ALA A 119 1.39 -18.92 -16.45
CA ALA A 119 0.57 -18.36 -15.38
C ALA A 119 0.87 -19.04 -14.04
N GLY A 120 1.36 -18.26 -13.07
CA GLY A 120 1.78 -18.79 -11.78
C GLY A 120 3.12 -19.52 -11.76
N GLY A 121 3.95 -19.36 -12.80
CA GLY A 121 5.31 -19.89 -12.82
C GLY A 121 6.18 -19.32 -11.68
N THR A 122 7.10 -20.14 -11.16
CA THR A 122 7.93 -19.81 -9.99
C THR A 122 9.42 -19.98 -10.29
N GLU A 123 9.85 -19.60 -11.48
CA GLU A 123 11.26 -19.62 -11.86
C GLU A 123 12.06 -18.60 -11.03
N ALA A 124 13.00 -19.10 -10.23
CA ALA A 124 13.73 -18.25 -9.31
C ALA A 124 15.05 -18.91 -8.88
N ARG A 125 16.00 -18.10 -8.46
CA ARG A 125 17.29 -18.56 -7.91
C ARG A 125 17.24 -18.48 -6.38
N GLU A 126 17.56 -19.59 -5.69
CA GLU A 126 17.70 -19.60 -4.24
C GLU A 126 18.82 -18.63 -3.82
N ILE A 127 18.58 -17.87 -2.74
CA ILE A 127 19.53 -16.90 -2.18
C ILE A 127 19.69 -17.10 -0.68
N SER A 128 20.90 -16.87 -0.20
CA SER A 128 21.26 -16.96 1.20
C SER A 128 20.83 -15.71 2.00
N THR A 129 20.84 -15.85 3.34
CA THR A 129 20.65 -14.71 4.25
C THR A 129 21.69 -13.61 4.06
N ALA A 130 22.94 -13.99 3.71
CA ALA A 130 24.00 -13.04 3.40
C ALA A 130 23.73 -12.24 2.12
N GLU A 131 23.19 -12.88 1.08
CA GLU A 131 22.77 -12.19 -0.15
C GLU A 131 21.59 -11.23 0.12
N ILE A 132 20.63 -11.61 0.96
CA ILE A 132 19.53 -10.72 1.37
C ILE A 132 20.07 -9.53 2.15
N ALA A 133 20.99 -9.74 3.11
CA ALA A 133 21.64 -8.66 3.83
C ALA A 133 22.40 -7.71 2.88
N HIS A 134 23.06 -8.28 1.85
CA HIS A 134 23.73 -7.48 0.82
C HIS A 134 22.74 -6.63 0.01
N ILE A 135 21.59 -7.20 -0.41
CA ILE A 135 20.52 -6.43 -1.08
C ILE A 135 20.06 -5.28 -0.19
N ILE A 136 19.75 -5.55 1.09
CA ILE A 136 19.28 -4.53 2.05
C ILE A 136 20.29 -3.40 2.22
N ARG A 137 21.60 -3.71 2.37
CA ARG A 137 22.67 -2.70 2.51
C ARG A 137 22.78 -1.79 1.29
N ASN A 138 22.38 -2.30 0.12
CA ASN A 138 22.54 -1.59 -1.15
C ASN A 138 21.25 -0.92 -1.65
N LEU A 139 20.12 -0.95 -0.92
CA LEU A 139 18.85 -0.37 -1.38
C LEU A 139 18.96 1.12 -1.72
N GLY A 140 19.80 1.88 -1.00
CA GLY A 140 20.08 3.28 -1.33
C GLY A 140 20.82 3.49 -2.67
N ARG A 141 21.54 2.45 -3.16
CA ARG A 141 22.25 2.48 -4.45
C ARG A 141 21.53 1.72 -5.56
N ALA A 142 20.73 0.75 -5.19
CA ALA A 142 19.92 -0.08 -6.09
C ALA A 142 18.49 -0.18 -5.52
N PRO A 143 17.65 0.86 -5.73
CA PRO A 143 16.30 0.90 -5.20
C PRO A 143 15.52 -0.35 -5.59
N LEU A 144 14.69 -0.87 -4.69
CA LEU A 144 13.97 -2.13 -4.84
C LEU A 144 14.88 -3.36 -4.98
N GLY A 145 16.19 -3.24 -4.89
CA GLY A 145 17.15 -4.30 -5.20
C GLY A 145 17.31 -4.57 -6.70
N VAL A 146 16.78 -3.68 -7.57
CA VAL A 146 17.01 -3.74 -9.01
C VAL A 146 18.38 -3.11 -9.33
N GLY A 147 19.16 -3.76 -10.18
CA GLY A 147 20.51 -3.33 -10.54
C GLY A 147 20.89 -3.87 -11.91
N GLU A 148 22.15 -4.26 -12.09
CA GLU A 148 22.67 -4.83 -13.33
C GLU A 148 22.02 -6.17 -13.72
N ASP A 149 21.34 -6.84 -12.78
CA ASP A 149 20.59 -8.07 -13.04
C ASP A 149 19.28 -7.73 -13.77
N GLU A 150 19.33 -7.81 -15.10
CA GLU A 150 18.18 -7.53 -15.98
C GLU A 150 16.98 -8.46 -15.76
N ALA A 151 17.18 -9.60 -15.11
CA ALA A 151 16.12 -10.58 -14.86
C ALA A 151 15.21 -10.22 -13.67
N PHE A 152 15.66 -9.32 -12.77
CA PHE A 152 14.90 -8.92 -11.58
C PHE A 152 14.28 -7.54 -11.76
N ARG A 153 12.98 -7.51 -12.02
CA ARG A 153 12.20 -6.28 -12.30
C ARG A 153 10.91 -6.27 -11.48
N ILE A 154 10.88 -5.44 -10.43
CA ILE A 154 9.73 -5.29 -9.53
C ILE A 154 9.33 -3.82 -9.41
N SER A 155 8.05 -3.57 -9.20
CA SER A 155 7.51 -2.24 -8.90
C SER A 155 6.62 -2.29 -7.67
N ILE A 156 7.06 -1.63 -6.59
CA ILE A 156 6.31 -1.53 -5.34
C ILE A 156 6.21 -0.06 -4.97
N ALA A 157 4.98 0.43 -4.86
CA ALA A 157 4.67 1.80 -4.51
C ALA A 157 5.19 2.21 -3.12
N GLY A 158 5.31 3.52 -2.87
CA GLY A 158 5.72 4.13 -1.61
C GLY A 158 7.14 4.69 -1.62
N ALA A 159 7.48 5.47 -0.59
CA ALA A 159 8.72 6.23 -0.49
C ALA A 159 9.81 5.54 0.35
N GLN A 160 9.47 4.60 1.21
CA GLN A 160 10.41 3.86 2.05
C GLN A 160 11.25 2.90 1.20
N GLU A 161 12.54 2.77 1.51
CA GLU A 161 13.40 1.72 0.95
C GLU A 161 12.83 0.33 1.25
N LYS A 162 12.73 -0.50 0.23
CA LYS A 162 12.19 -1.86 0.31
C LYS A 162 12.63 -2.69 -0.88
N THR A 163 12.53 -4.00 -0.73
CA THR A 163 12.59 -4.96 -1.85
C THR A 163 11.50 -6.00 -1.69
N ALA A 164 11.33 -6.89 -2.67
CA ALA A 164 10.48 -8.05 -2.51
C ALA A 164 11.14 -9.30 -3.08
N LEU A 165 10.91 -10.41 -2.41
CA LEU A 165 11.48 -11.71 -2.75
C LEU A 165 10.40 -12.79 -2.78
N LEU A 166 10.73 -13.92 -3.36
CA LEU A 166 9.91 -15.12 -3.32
C LEU A 166 10.36 -16.01 -2.17
N GLN A 167 9.45 -16.36 -1.29
CA GLN A 167 9.68 -17.44 -0.32
C GLN A 167 8.89 -18.68 -0.75
N ARG A 168 9.57 -19.80 -0.86
CA ARG A 168 9.00 -21.09 -1.19
C ARG A 168 9.59 -22.17 -0.30
N GLU A 169 8.74 -22.97 0.35
CA GLU A 169 9.17 -24.04 1.25
C GLU A 169 10.14 -23.56 2.34
N GLY A 170 9.92 -22.38 2.89
CA GLY A 170 10.77 -21.76 3.91
C GLY A 170 12.10 -21.20 3.42
N ARG A 171 12.41 -21.27 2.11
CA ARG A 171 13.65 -20.74 1.52
C ARG A 171 13.40 -19.49 0.71
N TRP A 172 14.38 -18.60 0.71
CA TRP A 172 14.35 -17.35 -0.03
C TRP A 172 14.90 -17.51 -1.44
N HIS A 173 14.21 -16.87 -2.39
CA HIS A 173 14.59 -16.89 -3.80
C HIS A 173 14.49 -15.50 -4.40
N LYS A 174 15.41 -15.18 -5.30
CA LYS A 174 15.31 -14.02 -6.19
C LYS A 174 14.54 -14.43 -7.45
N PRO A 175 13.36 -13.83 -7.71
CA PRO A 175 12.56 -14.14 -8.90
C PRO A 175 13.31 -13.85 -10.20
N ILE A 176 13.00 -14.62 -11.24
CA ILE A 176 13.53 -14.44 -12.60
C ILE A 176 12.38 -14.07 -13.53
N GLY A 177 12.60 -13.08 -14.40
CA GLY A 177 11.67 -12.65 -15.45
C GLY A 177 10.36 -12.11 -14.87
N THR A 178 9.26 -12.83 -15.11
CA THR A 178 7.90 -12.43 -14.69
C THR A 178 7.39 -13.19 -13.47
N THR A 179 8.24 -13.92 -12.77
CA THR A 179 7.89 -14.63 -11.53
C THR A 179 7.47 -13.65 -10.45
N ALA A 180 6.40 -13.98 -9.75
CA ALA A 180 5.86 -13.14 -8.67
C ALA A 180 6.72 -13.23 -7.40
N THR A 181 6.83 -12.11 -6.68
CA THR A 181 7.33 -12.07 -5.30
C THR A 181 6.22 -12.40 -4.31
N THR A 182 6.55 -12.95 -3.14
CA THR A 182 5.59 -13.30 -2.08
C THR A 182 5.69 -12.45 -0.84
N HIS A 183 6.83 -11.81 -0.61
CA HIS A 183 7.08 -11.00 0.58
C HIS A 183 7.76 -9.70 0.22
N ILE A 184 7.36 -8.64 0.90
CA ILE A 184 8.04 -7.34 0.89
C ILE A 184 8.96 -7.30 2.09
N ILE A 185 10.20 -6.86 1.89
CA ILE A 185 11.22 -6.72 2.93
C ILE A 185 11.51 -5.23 3.09
N LYS A 186 11.24 -4.71 4.28
CA LYS A 186 11.42 -3.31 4.65
C LYS A 186 12.50 -3.21 5.75
N PRO A 187 13.68 -2.63 5.49
CA PRO A 187 14.67 -2.36 6.53
C PRO A 187 14.24 -1.20 7.42
N GLN A 188 14.99 -0.97 8.51
CA GLN A 188 14.88 0.24 9.33
C GLN A 188 15.05 1.49 8.47
N ILE A 189 14.21 2.49 8.68
CA ILE A 189 14.29 3.77 7.95
C ILE A 189 15.52 4.58 8.42
N GLY A 190 15.85 4.48 9.72
CA GLY A 190 16.97 5.24 10.29
C GLY A 190 16.64 6.70 10.57
N GLN A 191 17.67 7.54 10.64
CA GLN A 191 17.52 8.97 10.90
C GLN A 191 17.18 9.72 9.60
N LEU A 192 16.10 10.50 9.64
CA LEU A 192 15.72 11.37 8.54
C LEU A 192 16.49 12.68 8.56
N PRO A 193 16.67 13.35 7.39
CA PRO A 193 17.39 14.63 7.30
C PRO A 193 16.82 15.76 8.18
N ASN A 194 15.53 15.68 8.52
CA ASN A 194 14.85 16.65 9.38
C ASN A 194 15.01 16.37 10.89
N GLY A 195 15.84 15.39 11.28
CA GLY A 195 16.14 15.03 12.65
C GLY A 195 15.19 14.06 13.31
N ILE A 196 14.20 13.54 12.58
CA ILE A 196 13.32 12.48 13.10
C ILE A 196 14.08 11.14 13.04
N ASP A 197 14.14 10.44 14.17
CA ASP A 197 14.77 9.13 14.28
C ASP A 197 13.70 8.01 14.14
N LEU A 198 13.80 7.26 13.05
CA LEU A 198 12.97 6.10 12.74
C LEU A 198 13.83 4.80 12.73
N SER A 199 14.88 4.74 13.53
CA SER A 199 15.76 3.57 13.66
C SER A 199 15.03 2.33 14.24
N CYS A 200 13.85 2.51 14.82
CA CYS A 200 12.97 1.42 15.26
C CYS A 200 11.68 1.34 14.40
N SER A 201 11.74 1.72 13.11
CA SER A 201 10.55 1.69 12.24
C SER A 201 10.02 0.27 12.01
N VAL A 202 10.88 -0.73 11.97
CA VAL A 202 10.52 -2.16 11.85
C VAL A 202 9.66 -2.59 13.04
N GLU A 203 10.11 -2.31 14.24
CA GLU A 203 9.38 -2.63 15.48
C GLU A 203 8.10 -1.83 15.60
N ASN A 204 8.11 -0.57 15.19
CA ASN A 204 6.94 0.30 15.21
C ASN A 204 5.84 -0.24 14.28
N GLU A 205 6.16 -0.52 13.01
CA GLU A 205 5.20 -1.07 12.04
C GLU A 205 4.70 -2.45 12.48
N TYR A 206 5.61 -3.33 12.95
CA TYR A 206 5.24 -4.64 13.49
C TYR A 206 4.23 -4.53 14.63
N LEU A 207 4.52 -3.71 15.64
CA LEU A 207 3.63 -3.50 16.78
C LEU A 207 2.29 -2.89 16.37
N CYS A 208 2.30 -1.88 15.50
CA CYS A 208 1.08 -1.26 15.00
C CYS A 208 0.19 -2.26 14.26
N LEU A 209 0.74 -3.10 13.37
CA LEU A 209 -0.02 -4.13 12.68
C LEU A 209 -0.60 -5.17 13.67
N LYS A 210 0.17 -5.61 14.66
CA LYS A 210 -0.34 -6.50 15.73
C LYS A 210 -1.50 -5.87 16.52
N LEU A 211 -1.38 -4.61 16.86
CA LEU A 211 -2.42 -3.87 17.59
C LEU A 211 -3.67 -3.68 16.75
N VAL A 212 -3.55 -3.28 15.47
CA VAL A 212 -4.68 -3.15 14.54
C VAL A 212 -5.41 -4.48 14.40
N SER A 213 -4.67 -5.58 14.22
CA SER A 213 -5.24 -6.93 14.15
C SER A 213 -5.98 -7.32 15.42
N ALA A 214 -5.37 -7.11 16.58
CA ALA A 214 -6.00 -7.39 17.87
C ALA A 214 -7.28 -6.55 18.11
N MET A 215 -7.31 -5.33 17.57
CA MET A 215 -8.48 -4.46 17.60
C MET A 215 -9.53 -4.80 16.54
N GLY A 216 -9.38 -5.92 15.81
CA GLY A 216 -10.42 -6.51 14.96
C GLY A 216 -10.46 -5.99 13.51
N VAL A 217 -9.38 -5.40 12.99
CA VAL A 217 -9.27 -5.06 11.57
C VAL A 217 -8.25 -6.00 10.91
N PRO A 218 -8.58 -6.63 9.78
CA PRO A 218 -7.64 -7.47 9.05
C PRO A 218 -6.40 -6.68 8.60
N VAL A 219 -5.22 -7.26 8.76
CA VAL A 219 -3.93 -6.67 8.37
C VAL A 219 -3.09 -7.65 7.58
N ALA A 220 -2.16 -7.15 6.77
CA ALA A 220 -1.10 -7.96 6.17
C ALA A 220 -0.30 -8.68 7.27
N GLN A 221 -0.01 -9.95 7.06
CA GLN A 221 0.85 -10.71 7.99
C GLN A 221 2.26 -10.14 7.92
N ALA A 222 2.85 -9.90 9.09
CA ALA A 222 4.18 -9.36 9.20
C ALA A 222 4.97 -10.03 10.31
N GLU A 223 6.28 -10.19 10.10
CA GLU A 223 7.24 -10.69 11.08
C GLU A 223 8.52 -9.85 11.02
N MET A 224 9.27 -9.85 12.12
CA MET A 224 10.59 -9.24 12.17
C MET A 224 11.63 -10.31 11.98
N ALA A 225 12.62 -10.07 11.12
CA ALA A 225 13.76 -10.98 10.93
C ALA A 225 15.07 -10.22 10.86
N ASP A 226 16.13 -10.90 11.27
CA ASP A 226 17.51 -10.42 11.17
C ASP A 226 18.22 -11.20 10.04
N PHE A 227 18.72 -10.47 9.06
CA PHE A 227 19.58 -10.95 8.00
C PHE A 227 21.00 -10.45 8.30
N GLU A 228 21.81 -11.29 8.93
CA GLU A 228 23.10 -10.90 9.53
C GLU A 228 22.93 -9.70 10.50
N ASP A 229 23.52 -8.54 10.18
CA ASP A 229 23.43 -7.29 10.95
C ASP A 229 22.21 -6.41 10.55
N LYS A 230 21.36 -6.87 9.63
CA LYS A 230 20.24 -6.08 9.08
C LYS A 230 18.90 -6.61 9.57
N ARG A 231 18.26 -5.84 10.44
CA ARG A 231 16.88 -6.08 10.83
C ARG A 231 15.93 -5.56 9.76
N ALA A 232 14.89 -6.35 9.45
CA ALA A 232 13.85 -5.97 8.51
C ALA A 232 12.48 -6.47 8.96
N LEU A 233 11.44 -5.76 8.54
CA LEU A 233 10.06 -6.22 8.55
C LEU A 233 9.82 -7.02 7.28
N ILE A 234 9.34 -8.23 7.44
CA ILE A 234 8.91 -9.10 6.35
C ILE A 234 7.40 -9.06 6.31
N VAL A 235 6.83 -8.54 5.23
CA VAL A 235 5.38 -8.46 5.05
C VAL A 235 4.95 -9.44 3.99
N THR A 236 4.10 -10.41 4.36
CA THR A 236 3.50 -11.34 3.42
C THR A 236 2.55 -10.59 2.48
N ARG A 237 2.74 -10.74 1.19
CA ARG A 237 1.89 -10.13 0.18
C ARG A 237 0.54 -10.82 0.14
N PHE A 238 -0.52 -10.15 0.56
CA PHE A 238 -1.90 -10.64 0.51
C PHE A 238 -2.47 -10.70 -0.92
N ASP A 239 -1.82 -10.03 -1.87
CA ASP A 239 -2.16 -10.06 -3.29
C ASP A 239 -1.47 -11.23 -4.04
N ARG A 240 -1.04 -12.26 -3.31
CA ARG A 240 -0.42 -13.49 -3.82
C ARG A 240 -1.10 -14.71 -3.22
N LEU A 241 -1.39 -15.69 -4.06
CA LEU A 241 -2.09 -16.92 -3.67
C LEU A 241 -1.35 -18.15 -4.21
N TRP A 242 -0.89 -19.02 -3.32
CA TRP A 242 -0.45 -20.35 -3.68
C TRP A 242 -1.67 -21.24 -3.95
N THR A 243 -1.75 -21.82 -5.14
CA THR A 243 -2.78 -22.80 -5.49
C THR A 243 -2.36 -24.21 -5.07
N ALA A 244 -3.31 -25.13 -4.98
CA ALA A 244 -3.05 -26.50 -4.60
C ALA A 244 -2.11 -27.25 -5.57
N ASP A 245 -2.05 -26.83 -6.82
CA ASP A 245 -1.13 -27.37 -7.85
C ASP A 245 0.24 -26.67 -7.88
N GLY A 246 0.57 -25.86 -6.87
CA GLY A 246 1.88 -25.25 -6.69
C GLY A 246 2.14 -24.01 -7.53
N ARG A 247 1.12 -23.43 -8.18
CA ARG A 247 1.25 -22.15 -8.89
C ARG A 247 1.09 -20.97 -7.94
N LEU A 248 1.80 -19.88 -8.22
CA LEU A 248 1.69 -18.61 -7.50
C LEU A 248 0.88 -17.59 -8.31
N ILE A 249 -0.38 -17.42 -7.96
CA ILE A 249 -1.32 -16.53 -8.67
C ILE A 249 -1.30 -15.14 -8.03
N ARG A 250 -1.34 -14.10 -8.88
CA ARG A 250 -1.53 -12.71 -8.47
C ARG A 250 -3.01 -12.39 -8.32
N LEU A 251 -3.38 -11.76 -7.20
CA LEU A 251 -4.74 -11.29 -6.96
C LEU A 251 -4.84 -9.81 -7.38
N PRO A 252 -5.82 -9.45 -8.21
CA PRO A 252 -6.01 -8.08 -8.62
C PRO A 252 -6.37 -7.18 -7.45
N GLN A 253 -5.65 -6.10 -7.29
CA GLN A 253 -5.94 -5.05 -6.31
C GLN A 253 -5.54 -3.69 -6.84
N GLU A 254 -6.14 -2.66 -6.29
CA GLU A 254 -5.72 -1.27 -6.48
C GLU A 254 -5.85 -0.46 -5.18
N ASP A 255 -5.06 0.61 -5.03
CA ASP A 255 -5.23 1.54 -3.92
C ASP A 255 -6.36 2.57 -4.18
N CYS A 256 -6.84 3.24 -3.12
CA CYS A 256 -7.94 4.20 -3.26
C CYS A 256 -7.57 5.45 -4.08
N CYS A 257 -6.29 5.76 -4.29
CA CYS A 257 -5.89 6.79 -5.25
C CYS A 257 -6.14 6.34 -6.69
N GLN A 258 -5.81 5.10 -7.03
CA GLN A 258 -6.11 4.50 -8.33
C GLN A 258 -7.62 4.44 -8.57
N ALA A 259 -8.36 3.89 -7.60
CA ALA A 259 -9.81 3.74 -7.67
C ALA A 259 -10.55 5.08 -7.86
N LEU A 260 -10.00 6.17 -7.32
CA LEU A 260 -10.59 7.52 -7.38
C LEU A 260 -9.91 8.44 -8.40
N SER A 261 -9.08 7.92 -9.30
CA SER A 261 -8.36 8.69 -10.34
C SER A 261 -7.47 9.81 -9.78
N VAL A 262 -6.83 9.61 -8.64
CA VAL A 262 -5.95 10.61 -8.00
C VAL A 262 -4.49 10.20 -8.18
N PRO A 263 -3.61 11.06 -8.70
CA PRO A 263 -2.19 10.73 -8.87
C PRO A 263 -1.47 10.61 -7.52
N SER A 264 -0.39 9.83 -7.49
CA SER A 264 0.44 9.56 -6.29
C SER A 264 0.93 10.85 -5.60
N THR A 265 1.16 11.91 -6.36
CA THR A 265 1.59 13.22 -5.86
C THR A 265 0.53 13.96 -5.04
N ARG A 266 -0.72 13.51 -5.05
CA ARG A 266 -1.83 14.08 -4.28
C ARG A 266 -2.49 13.06 -3.37
N LYS A 267 -1.74 12.13 -2.81
CA LYS A 267 -2.26 11.08 -1.92
C LYS A 267 -2.81 11.60 -0.57
N TYR A 268 -2.34 12.75 -0.12
CA TYR A 268 -2.79 13.37 1.13
C TYR A 268 -3.99 14.29 0.91
N GLN A 269 -4.98 14.23 1.80
CA GLN A 269 -6.17 15.07 1.68
C GLN A 269 -5.88 16.58 1.69
N PRO A 270 -4.94 17.12 2.50
CA PRO A 270 -4.58 18.54 2.44
C PRO A 270 -3.98 18.98 1.10
N GLU A 271 -3.47 18.06 0.31
CA GLU A 271 -2.89 18.28 -1.03
C GLU A 271 -3.92 18.05 -2.16
N GLY A 272 -5.20 17.88 -1.80
CA GLY A 272 -6.29 17.61 -2.74
C GLY A 272 -6.53 16.12 -3.02
N GLY A 273 -5.99 15.25 -2.19
CA GLY A 273 -6.24 13.80 -2.23
C GLY A 273 -7.56 13.39 -1.59
N PRO A 274 -7.91 12.09 -1.68
CA PRO A 274 -9.12 11.59 -1.07
C PRO A 274 -9.06 11.64 0.46
N GLY A 275 -10.18 12.03 1.07
CA GLY A 275 -10.40 11.91 2.49
C GLY A 275 -11.35 10.75 2.82
N MET A 276 -11.69 10.61 4.11
CA MET A 276 -12.57 9.54 4.57
C MET A 276 -13.93 9.53 3.84
N VAL A 277 -14.49 10.70 3.52
CA VAL A 277 -15.82 10.79 2.88
C VAL A 277 -15.81 10.12 1.51
N GLN A 278 -14.83 10.45 0.66
CA GLN A 278 -14.73 9.88 -0.69
C GLN A 278 -14.48 8.37 -0.66
N ILE A 279 -13.68 7.88 0.30
CA ILE A 279 -13.43 6.43 0.44
C ILE A 279 -14.70 5.72 0.96
N LEU A 280 -15.44 6.29 1.90
CA LEU A 280 -16.72 5.74 2.35
C LEU A 280 -17.75 5.70 1.22
N GLU A 281 -17.81 6.74 0.39
CA GLU A 281 -18.67 6.76 -0.82
C GLU A 281 -18.27 5.66 -1.80
N LEU A 282 -16.96 5.43 -2.03
CA LEU A 282 -16.46 4.33 -2.85
C LEU A 282 -16.93 2.97 -2.28
N LEU A 283 -16.72 2.73 -0.98
CA LEU A 283 -17.01 1.47 -0.32
C LEU A 283 -18.51 1.12 -0.27
N ARG A 284 -19.39 2.09 -0.45
CA ARG A 284 -20.84 1.82 -0.62
C ARG A 284 -21.16 1.01 -1.87
N GLY A 285 -20.27 1.00 -2.85
CA GLY A 285 -20.37 0.19 -4.07
C GLY A 285 -19.65 -1.15 -4.00
N SER A 286 -19.09 -1.55 -2.84
CA SER A 286 -18.39 -2.82 -2.69
C SER A 286 -19.34 -4.03 -2.66
N ASP A 287 -18.79 -5.23 -2.79
CA ASP A 287 -19.55 -6.48 -2.68
C ASP A 287 -20.08 -6.73 -1.25
N THR A 288 -19.41 -6.13 -0.26
CA THR A 288 -19.70 -6.26 1.19
C THR A 288 -19.71 -4.90 1.89
N PRO A 289 -20.62 -3.96 1.48
CA PRO A 289 -20.51 -2.56 1.88
C PRO A 289 -20.58 -2.35 3.40
N ASP A 290 -21.44 -3.06 4.11
CA ASP A 290 -21.57 -2.93 5.57
C ASP A 290 -20.28 -3.35 6.28
N THR A 291 -19.65 -4.44 5.84
CA THR A 291 -18.38 -4.95 6.39
C THR A 291 -17.24 -3.99 6.09
N ASP A 292 -17.10 -3.55 4.85
CA ASP A 292 -16.01 -2.70 4.41
C ASP A 292 -16.08 -1.30 5.03
N ILE A 293 -17.28 -0.72 5.09
CA ILE A 293 -17.53 0.57 5.74
C ILE A 293 -17.19 0.49 7.24
N ALA A 294 -17.67 -0.56 7.93
CA ALA A 294 -17.39 -0.75 9.34
C ALA A 294 -15.88 -0.94 9.61
N ALA A 295 -15.19 -1.74 8.78
CA ALA A 295 -13.75 -1.94 8.86
C ALA A 295 -12.97 -0.64 8.61
N PHE A 296 -13.35 0.16 7.62
CA PHE A 296 -12.71 1.42 7.30
C PHE A 296 -12.88 2.47 8.42
N ILE A 297 -14.10 2.61 8.96
CA ILE A 297 -14.37 3.51 10.10
C ILE A 297 -13.53 3.07 11.29
N ARG A 298 -13.59 1.78 11.65
CA ARG A 298 -12.83 1.21 12.76
C ARG A 298 -11.33 1.44 12.58
N ALA A 299 -10.78 1.22 11.38
CA ALA A 299 -9.38 1.47 11.07
C ALA A 299 -8.97 2.92 11.34
N ASN A 300 -9.77 3.89 10.93
CA ASN A 300 -9.48 5.31 11.16
C ASN A 300 -9.56 5.72 12.64
N ILE A 301 -10.49 5.15 13.41
CA ILE A 301 -10.52 5.34 14.87
C ILE A 301 -9.27 4.73 15.51
N ILE A 302 -8.85 3.54 15.08
CA ILE A 302 -7.61 2.90 15.55
C ILE A 302 -6.37 3.72 15.16
N PHE A 303 -6.30 4.27 13.95
CA PHE A 303 -5.21 5.16 13.54
C PHE A 303 -5.13 6.39 14.44
N TRP A 304 -6.27 6.96 14.81
CA TRP A 304 -6.29 8.02 15.81
C TRP A 304 -5.81 7.52 17.18
N LEU A 305 -6.25 6.35 17.66
CA LEU A 305 -5.79 5.75 18.93
C LEU A 305 -4.28 5.46 18.92
N LEU A 306 -3.72 4.98 17.82
CA LEU A 306 -2.29 4.71 17.66
C LEU A 306 -1.46 5.99 17.47
N GLY A 307 -2.07 7.08 17.01
CA GLY A 307 -1.34 8.22 16.46
C GLY A 307 -0.61 7.86 15.17
N ALA A 308 -1.23 7.02 14.34
CA ALA A 308 -0.75 6.67 13.02
C ALA A 308 -1.08 7.80 12.04
N THR A 309 -0.09 8.62 11.73
CA THR A 309 -0.29 9.89 11.02
C THR A 309 -0.25 9.77 9.50
N ASP A 310 0.20 8.63 8.96
CA ASP A 310 0.40 8.44 7.52
C ASP A 310 -0.70 7.60 6.82
N GLY A 311 -1.86 7.46 7.46
CA GLY A 311 -3.02 6.74 6.90
C GLY A 311 -3.70 7.49 5.75
N HIS A 312 -3.01 7.69 4.63
CA HIS A 312 -3.54 8.35 3.43
C HIS A 312 -4.22 7.35 2.47
N ALA A 313 -4.85 7.85 1.39
CA ALA A 313 -5.65 7.04 0.48
C ALA A 313 -4.89 5.86 -0.18
N LYS A 314 -3.57 5.95 -0.37
CA LYS A 314 -2.76 4.82 -0.89
C LYS A 314 -2.53 3.70 0.11
N ASN A 315 -2.81 3.90 1.40
CA ASN A 315 -2.68 2.88 2.45
C ASN A 315 -3.98 2.08 2.65
N PHE A 316 -4.98 2.34 1.80
CA PHE A 316 -6.21 1.58 1.72
C PHE A 316 -6.38 1.07 0.29
N SER A 317 -6.61 -0.22 0.15
CA SER A 317 -6.77 -0.88 -1.15
C SER A 317 -8.03 -1.73 -1.22
N VAL A 318 -8.43 -2.04 -2.43
CA VAL A 318 -9.53 -2.96 -2.70
C VAL A 318 -9.07 -4.08 -3.63
N PHE A 319 -9.54 -5.30 -3.39
CA PHE A 319 -9.47 -6.39 -4.36
C PHE A 319 -10.50 -6.17 -5.45
N LEU A 320 -10.12 -6.47 -6.69
CA LEU A 320 -11.00 -6.44 -7.86
C LEU A 320 -11.40 -7.87 -8.23
N THR A 321 -12.68 -8.10 -8.43
CA THR A 321 -13.24 -9.40 -8.78
C THR A 321 -14.21 -9.28 -9.95
N PRO A 322 -14.57 -10.37 -10.62
CA PRO A 322 -15.62 -10.34 -11.64
C PRO A 322 -16.99 -9.89 -11.14
N CYS A 323 -17.23 -9.97 -9.82
CA CYS A 323 -18.51 -9.58 -9.20
C CYS A 323 -18.50 -8.13 -8.72
N GLY A 324 -17.31 -7.52 -8.52
CA GLY A 324 -17.16 -6.17 -8.00
C GLY A 324 -15.83 -5.97 -7.26
N PHE A 325 -15.88 -5.50 -6.02
CA PHE A 325 -14.67 -5.24 -5.22
C PHE A 325 -14.97 -5.28 -3.72
N HIS A 326 -13.93 -5.47 -2.90
CA HIS A 326 -14.01 -5.38 -1.43
C HIS A 326 -12.65 -4.96 -0.86
N MET A 327 -12.63 -4.46 0.38
CA MET A 327 -11.40 -4.00 1.02
C MET A 327 -10.37 -5.11 1.18
N THR A 328 -9.09 -4.75 1.02
CA THR A 328 -7.95 -5.60 1.36
C THR A 328 -7.64 -5.53 2.86
N PRO A 329 -6.81 -6.44 3.41
CA PRO A 329 -6.16 -6.22 4.69
C PRO A 329 -5.39 -4.89 4.70
N LEU A 330 -5.29 -4.23 5.88
CA LEU A 330 -4.48 -3.03 6.05
C LEU A 330 -2.98 -3.35 6.05
N TYR A 331 -2.19 -2.38 5.67
CA TYR A 331 -0.72 -2.44 5.60
C TYR A 331 -0.11 -1.06 5.85
N ASP A 332 1.19 -1.01 6.11
CA ASP A 332 1.95 0.25 6.20
C ASP A 332 1.43 1.18 7.31
N VAL A 333 1.28 0.65 8.53
CA VAL A 333 0.77 1.38 9.68
C VAL A 333 1.89 1.63 10.68
N LEU A 334 2.28 2.90 10.82
CA LEU A 334 3.29 3.35 11.77
C LEU A 334 2.73 4.44 12.68
N SER A 335 3.07 4.37 13.97
CA SER A 335 2.73 5.40 14.94
C SER A 335 3.80 6.50 14.96
N ALA A 336 3.39 7.76 14.92
CA ALA A 336 4.26 8.89 15.16
C ALA A 336 4.36 9.28 16.65
N GLN A 337 3.71 8.51 17.54
CA GLN A 337 3.74 8.78 19.00
C GLN A 337 5.16 8.73 19.59
N PRO A 338 6.03 7.75 19.23
CA PRO A 338 7.41 7.75 19.72
C PRO A 338 8.18 9.01 19.37
N SER A 339 8.05 9.50 18.14
CA SER A 339 8.69 10.74 17.70
C SER A 339 8.13 11.98 18.41
N LEU A 340 6.84 11.99 18.76
CA LEU A 340 6.23 13.05 19.55
C LEU A 340 6.77 13.06 20.97
N ASP A 341 6.82 11.90 21.64
CA ASP A 341 7.29 11.76 23.02
C ASP A 341 8.80 12.06 23.15
N ALA A 342 9.57 11.75 22.10
CA ALA A 342 10.99 12.13 21.98
C ALA A 342 11.23 13.62 21.64
N GLY A 343 10.17 14.41 21.45
CA GLY A 343 10.26 15.83 21.10
C GLY A 343 10.75 16.12 19.68
N GLN A 344 10.84 15.11 18.82
CA GLN A 344 11.31 15.22 17.43
C GLN A 344 10.28 15.86 16.51
N ILE A 345 8.99 15.76 16.86
CA ILE A 345 7.88 16.45 16.20
C ILE A 345 7.09 17.28 17.22
N GLN A 346 6.55 18.40 16.76
CA GLN A 346 5.72 19.26 17.59
C GLN A 346 4.23 18.81 17.53
N ARG A 347 3.45 19.15 18.56
CA ARG A 347 2.01 18.84 18.59
C ARG A 347 1.24 19.34 17.35
N LYS A 348 1.66 20.48 16.76
CA LYS A 348 1.06 21.02 15.52
C LYS A 348 1.36 20.17 14.27
N GLN A 349 2.36 19.30 14.32
CA GLN A 349 2.74 18.38 13.26
C GLN A 349 2.09 16.99 13.45
N PHE A 350 1.57 16.70 14.63
CA PHE A 350 0.92 15.45 14.96
C PHE A 350 -0.53 15.43 14.44
N LYS A 351 -0.66 15.13 13.14
CA LYS A 351 -1.89 15.22 12.36
C LYS A 351 -2.17 13.90 11.65
N LEU A 352 -3.44 13.50 11.57
CA LEU A 352 -3.85 12.42 10.66
C LEU A 352 -3.75 12.87 9.19
N ALA A 353 -3.52 11.92 8.29
CA ALA A 353 -3.50 12.17 6.85
C ALA A 353 -4.88 12.53 6.28
N MET A 354 -5.94 11.99 6.88
CA MET A 354 -7.33 12.28 6.54
C MET A 354 -8.03 13.04 7.67
N ALA A 355 -8.78 14.07 7.30
CA ALA A 355 -9.57 14.86 8.24
C ALA A 355 -10.81 14.12 8.73
N VAL A 356 -11.23 14.45 9.93
CA VAL A 356 -12.51 14.03 10.51
C VAL A 356 -13.38 15.22 10.85
N GLY A 357 -14.70 15.03 10.84
CA GLY A 357 -15.69 16.05 11.17
C GLY A 357 -16.00 17.02 10.03
N THR A 358 -17.00 17.86 10.28
CA THR A 358 -17.46 18.86 9.29
C THR A 358 -16.46 19.98 9.06
N SER A 359 -15.63 20.28 10.08
CA SER A 359 -14.61 21.34 10.05
C SER A 359 -13.20 20.84 9.71
N ASN A 360 -13.07 19.61 9.19
CA ASN A 360 -11.80 19.02 8.76
C ASN A 360 -10.72 19.01 9.86
N HIS A 361 -10.97 18.33 10.98
CA HIS A 361 -10.00 18.19 12.04
C HIS A 361 -8.91 17.18 11.67
N TYR A 362 -7.66 17.61 11.64
CA TYR A 362 -6.47 16.76 11.40
C TYR A 362 -5.66 16.51 12.67
N LEU A 363 -5.57 17.51 13.58
CA LEU A 363 -4.72 17.46 14.77
C LEU A 363 -5.23 16.38 15.73
N VAL A 364 -4.41 15.36 15.99
CA VAL A 364 -4.77 14.20 16.82
C VAL A 364 -5.34 14.61 18.18
N HIS A 365 -4.78 15.66 18.81
CA HIS A 365 -5.25 16.14 20.11
C HIS A 365 -6.58 16.93 20.07
N GLN A 366 -7.05 17.34 18.89
CA GLN A 366 -8.33 18.03 18.71
C GLN A 366 -9.46 17.10 18.28
N ILE A 367 -9.13 15.90 17.83
CA ILE A 367 -10.11 14.92 17.36
C ILE A 367 -10.87 14.35 18.57
N LEU A 368 -12.19 14.25 18.39
CA LEU A 368 -13.15 13.66 19.33
C LEU A 368 -14.02 12.64 18.57
N PRO A 369 -14.61 11.64 19.25
CA PRO A 369 -15.47 10.62 18.62
C PRO A 369 -16.61 11.19 17.79
N ARG A 370 -17.23 12.29 18.21
CA ARG A 370 -18.30 12.98 17.44
C ARG A 370 -17.86 13.40 16.05
N HIS A 371 -16.57 13.67 15.82
CA HIS A 371 -16.06 14.05 14.49
C HIS A 371 -16.10 12.86 13.52
N PHE A 372 -15.92 11.61 13.99
CA PHE A 372 -16.13 10.43 13.17
C PHE A 372 -17.60 10.25 12.79
N ILE A 373 -18.54 10.52 13.73
CA ILE A 373 -19.99 10.54 13.45
C ILE A 373 -20.34 11.58 12.40
N GLN A 374 -19.82 12.80 12.51
CA GLN A 374 -20.01 13.87 11.54
C GLN A 374 -19.49 13.47 10.15
N THR A 375 -18.33 12.81 10.08
CA THR A 375 -17.74 12.30 8.84
C THR A 375 -18.62 11.21 8.22
N ALA A 376 -19.05 10.23 9.00
CA ALA A 376 -19.95 9.16 8.56
C ALA A 376 -21.27 9.73 8.02
N LYS A 377 -21.89 10.66 8.75
CA LYS A 377 -23.12 11.36 8.31
C LYS A 377 -22.91 12.08 6.96
N LYS A 378 -21.78 12.76 6.78
CA LYS A 378 -21.43 13.46 5.54
C LYS A 378 -21.30 12.49 4.35
N ALA A 379 -20.83 11.27 4.59
CA ALA A 379 -20.73 10.20 3.60
C ALA A 379 -22.03 9.40 3.43
N GLY A 380 -23.12 9.77 4.10
CA GLY A 380 -24.38 9.02 4.08
C GLY A 380 -24.33 7.66 4.79
N VAL A 381 -23.40 7.52 5.75
CA VAL A 381 -23.23 6.31 6.57
C VAL A 381 -23.94 6.50 7.92
N SER A 382 -24.54 5.42 8.43
CA SER A 382 -25.27 5.43 9.70
C SER A 382 -24.36 5.82 10.87
N ARG A 383 -24.86 6.67 11.78
CA ARG A 383 -24.27 6.96 13.08
C ARG A 383 -23.92 5.68 13.86
N ASN A 384 -24.81 4.69 13.82
CA ASN A 384 -24.64 3.42 14.51
C ASN A 384 -23.35 2.66 14.13
N ALA A 385 -22.87 2.79 12.88
CA ALA A 385 -21.62 2.16 12.46
C ALA A 385 -20.41 2.72 13.25
N VAL A 386 -20.42 4.02 13.57
CA VAL A 386 -19.37 4.64 14.37
C VAL A 386 -19.55 4.29 15.85
N GLU A 387 -20.77 4.34 16.37
CA GLU A 387 -21.09 4.05 17.78
C GLU A 387 -20.70 2.61 18.13
N THR A 388 -21.09 1.65 17.31
CA THR A 388 -20.70 0.24 17.48
C THR A 388 -19.18 0.06 17.55
N ALA A 389 -18.44 0.74 16.63
CA ALA A 389 -16.97 0.67 16.63
C ALA A 389 -16.36 1.32 17.90
N VAL A 390 -16.89 2.47 18.33
CA VAL A 390 -16.42 3.18 19.53
C VAL A 390 -16.69 2.37 20.80
N ASP A 391 -17.90 1.82 20.95
CA ASP A 391 -18.30 1.05 22.14
C ASP A 391 -17.47 -0.22 22.28
N ASP A 392 -17.28 -0.97 21.19
CA ASP A 392 -16.45 -2.17 21.20
C ASP A 392 -14.98 -1.85 21.50
N LEU A 393 -14.43 -0.80 20.87
CA LEU A 393 -13.05 -0.38 21.14
C LEU A 393 -12.89 0.09 22.59
N LYS A 394 -13.83 0.87 23.13
CA LYS A 394 -13.82 1.33 24.53
C LYS A 394 -13.82 0.14 25.50
N ALA A 395 -14.60 -0.89 25.22
CA ALA A 395 -14.71 -2.08 26.06
C ALA A 395 -13.47 -3.00 25.98
N THR A 396 -12.80 -3.09 24.83
CA THR A 396 -11.84 -4.18 24.56
C THR A 396 -10.38 -3.73 24.42
N VAL A 397 -10.11 -2.48 24.03
CA VAL A 397 -8.77 -2.03 23.64
C VAL A 397 -7.74 -2.15 24.75
N SER A 398 -8.08 -1.77 26.01
CA SER A 398 -7.12 -1.82 27.11
C SER A 398 -6.57 -3.23 27.35
N GLY A 399 -7.43 -4.24 27.38
CA GLY A 399 -7.02 -5.65 27.52
C GLY A 399 -6.21 -6.13 26.33
N LYS A 400 -6.72 -5.92 25.11
CA LYS A 400 -6.06 -6.35 23.87
C LYS A 400 -4.68 -5.74 23.69
N VAL A 401 -4.49 -4.46 24.02
CA VAL A 401 -3.19 -3.79 23.96
C VAL A 401 -2.22 -4.39 24.96
N THR A 402 -2.68 -4.63 26.19
CA THR A 402 -1.87 -5.29 27.24
C THR A 402 -1.42 -6.69 26.79
N ASP A 403 -2.30 -7.49 26.22
CA ASP A 403 -1.99 -8.83 25.75
C ASP A 403 -0.96 -8.80 24.62
N VAL A 404 -1.10 -7.90 23.65
CA VAL A 404 -0.14 -7.73 22.55
C VAL A 404 1.24 -7.32 23.08
N ILE A 405 1.29 -6.36 24.01
CA ILE A 405 2.56 -5.89 24.57
C ILE A 405 3.25 -6.98 25.40
N ASN A 406 2.50 -7.72 26.21
CA ASN A 406 3.04 -8.85 26.98
C ASN A 406 3.56 -9.99 26.09
N GLY A 407 3.03 -10.12 24.88
CA GLY A 407 3.48 -11.11 23.88
C GLY A 407 4.69 -10.67 23.05
N LEU A 408 5.21 -9.46 23.23
CA LEU A 408 6.38 -8.99 22.48
C LEU A 408 7.67 -9.72 22.90
N PRO A 409 8.65 -9.87 21.97
CA PRO A 409 9.96 -10.41 22.31
C PRO A 409 10.62 -9.58 23.44
N LYS A 410 11.36 -10.24 24.35
CA LYS A 410 12.06 -9.55 25.46
C LYS A 410 13.01 -8.43 25.02
N ALA A 411 13.57 -8.53 23.84
CA ALA A 411 14.47 -7.53 23.25
C ALA A 411 13.74 -6.40 22.49
N PHE A 412 12.39 -6.37 22.54
CA PHE A 412 11.63 -5.32 21.88
C PHE A 412 11.89 -3.96 22.53
N PRO A 413 12.12 -2.87 21.77
CA PRO A 413 12.47 -1.56 22.31
C PRO A 413 11.35 -0.96 23.20
N PRO A 414 11.57 -0.78 24.52
CA PRO A 414 10.55 -0.23 25.40
C PRO A 414 10.10 1.19 24.98
N ALA A 415 11.02 2.00 24.46
CA ALA A 415 10.70 3.34 23.98
C ALA A 415 9.61 3.36 22.90
N VAL A 416 9.48 2.30 22.10
CA VAL A 416 8.41 2.16 21.11
C VAL A 416 7.12 1.66 21.77
N SER A 417 7.18 0.53 22.49
CA SER A 417 5.99 -0.10 23.05
C SER A 417 5.33 0.73 24.13
N GLU A 418 6.11 1.31 25.06
CA GLU A 418 5.59 2.15 26.14
C GLU A 418 5.00 3.46 25.63
N SER A 419 5.65 4.10 24.66
CA SER A 419 5.16 5.33 24.04
C SER A 419 3.82 5.11 23.34
N ILE A 420 3.72 4.07 22.48
CA ILE A 420 2.48 3.74 21.79
C ILE A 420 1.38 3.36 22.78
N HIS A 421 1.69 2.52 23.77
CA HIS A 421 0.74 2.12 24.82
C HIS A 421 0.18 3.33 25.56
N LYS A 422 1.05 4.20 26.09
CA LYS A 422 0.68 5.43 26.77
C LYS A 422 -0.21 6.32 25.89
N GLY A 423 0.17 6.50 24.64
CA GLY A 423 -0.59 7.28 23.68
C GLY A 423 -2.00 6.72 23.44
N ILE A 424 -2.12 5.39 23.31
CA ILE A 424 -3.44 4.72 23.19
C ILE A 424 -4.30 4.97 24.41
N LEU A 425 -3.77 4.75 25.63
CA LEU A 425 -4.54 4.93 26.86
C LEU A 425 -5.02 6.37 27.05
N GLN A 426 -4.17 7.36 26.72
CA GLN A 426 -4.55 8.78 26.76
C GLN A 426 -5.71 9.11 25.82
N ARG A 427 -5.73 8.52 24.61
CA ARG A 427 -6.81 8.74 23.64
C ARG A 427 -8.03 7.89 23.94
N LEU A 428 -7.85 6.69 24.47
CA LEU A 428 -8.95 5.83 24.93
C LEU A 428 -9.78 6.51 26.02
N ALA A 429 -9.13 7.21 26.96
CA ALA A 429 -9.82 7.99 27.99
C ALA A 429 -10.72 9.12 27.43
N ARG A 430 -10.52 9.49 26.15
CA ARG A 430 -11.31 10.49 25.44
C ARG A 430 -12.30 9.86 24.43
N LEU A 431 -12.32 8.52 24.36
CA LEU A 431 -13.19 7.78 23.45
C LEU A 431 -14.60 7.69 24.06
N GLU A 432 -15.27 8.83 24.12
CA GLU A 432 -16.62 8.97 24.66
C GLU A 432 -17.48 9.81 23.71
N ILE A 433 -18.61 9.26 23.30
CA ILE A 433 -19.59 9.99 22.49
C ILE A 433 -20.45 10.78 23.47
N VAL A 434 -20.29 12.08 23.44
CA VAL A 434 -21.17 13.03 24.15
C VAL A 434 -22.14 13.58 23.11
N ASP A 435 -23.42 13.41 23.31
CA ASP A 435 -24.45 14.02 22.47
C ASP A 435 -24.34 15.55 22.57
N GLU A 436 -24.38 16.22 21.43
CA GLU A 436 -24.53 17.66 21.39
C GLU A 436 -26.00 17.98 21.75
N GLU A 437 -26.22 18.73 22.82
CA GLU A 437 -27.52 19.28 23.21
C GLU A 437 -28.06 20.25 22.13
#